data_db24c71673c81f6e091e91de860201d7
#
_entry.id   db24c71673c81f6e091e91de860201d7
#
_cell.length_a   1.000
_cell.length_b   1.000
_cell.length_c   1.000
_cell.angle_alpha   90.00
_cell.angle_beta   90.00
_cell.angle_gamma   90.00
#
_symmetry.space_group_name_H-M   'P 1'
#
loop_
_entity.id
_entity.type
_entity.pdbx_description
1 polymer ?
#
loop_
_entity_poly.entity_id
_entity_poly.type
_entity_poly.pdbx_seq_one_letter_code
_entity_poly.pdbx_strand_id
1 'polypeptide(L)'
;MADIKHLIANNKEWAEQQVKKDPDFFKRLVGQQSPQYLWIGCSDSRVPANEIVGMAPGELFVHRNVANQVIQTDFNCLSVIQFAIEALKVRHILVVGHYGCGGVKAALESKPHGLVDHWLYPIRDVYREHAEELEQLGETEQIDRLCELNVIEQVKNLAKTNMVQEAWDKGESLTIHGWVYRLDNGLVNDMNVSVSSREGMEQVYHVYHQKLPKGG
;
A
#
# COMPACT_ATOMS: atom_id res chain seq x y z
N MET A 1 19.44 -26.43 -7.41
CA MET A 1 19.40 -25.20 -6.59
C MET A 1 19.79 -24.04 -7.49
N ALA A 2 18.99 -22.98 -7.53
CA ALA A 2 19.37 -21.79 -8.31
C ALA A 2 20.64 -21.18 -7.69
N ASP A 3 21.68 -21.02 -8.51
CA ASP A 3 22.93 -20.37 -8.08
C ASP A 3 22.70 -18.87 -7.98
N ILE A 4 22.81 -18.28 -6.78
CA ILE A 4 22.62 -16.84 -6.53
C ILE A 4 23.77 -15.97 -7.10
N LYS A 5 24.88 -16.57 -7.54
CA LYS A 5 26.05 -15.82 -8.06
C LYS A 5 25.70 -14.97 -9.28
N HIS A 6 24.74 -15.44 -10.11
CA HIS A 6 24.25 -14.67 -11.24
C HIS A 6 23.62 -13.34 -10.83
N LEU A 7 23.02 -13.24 -9.63
CA LEU A 7 22.40 -12.00 -9.14
C LEU A 7 23.45 -10.89 -8.91
N ILE A 8 24.66 -11.27 -8.45
CA ILE A 8 25.76 -10.33 -8.28
C ILE A 8 26.30 -9.87 -9.64
N ALA A 9 26.37 -10.78 -10.61
CA ALA A 9 26.76 -10.44 -11.97
C ALA A 9 25.73 -9.49 -12.62
N ASN A 10 24.44 -9.80 -12.50
CA ASN A 10 23.36 -8.94 -12.98
C ASN A 10 23.40 -7.54 -12.33
N ASN A 11 23.70 -7.48 -11.02
CA ASN A 11 23.81 -6.18 -10.33
C ASN A 11 24.97 -5.34 -10.89
N LYS A 12 26.15 -5.94 -11.15
CA LYS A 12 27.28 -5.22 -11.76
C LYS A 12 26.91 -4.68 -13.14
N GLU A 13 26.36 -5.52 -13.99
CA GLU A 13 25.92 -5.13 -15.32
C GLU A 13 24.87 -4.01 -15.27
N TRP A 14 23.86 -4.15 -14.39
CA TRP A 14 22.85 -3.12 -14.17
C TRP A 14 23.48 -1.78 -13.75
N ALA A 15 24.42 -1.81 -12.77
CA ALA A 15 25.07 -0.60 -12.29
C ALA A 15 25.90 0.10 -13.40
N GLU A 16 26.65 -0.69 -14.18
CA GLU A 16 27.41 -0.18 -15.32
C GLU A 16 26.51 0.43 -16.39
N GLN A 17 25.36 -0.21 -16.67
CA GLN A 17 24.37 0.31 -17.60
C GLN A 17 23.76 1.63 -17.13
N GLN A 18 23.47 1.78 -15.81
CA GLN A 18 22.95 3.03 -15.27
C GLN A 18 23.98 4.17 -15.42
N VAL A 19 25.23 3.93 -15.05
CA VAL A 19 26.31 4.93 -15.19
C VAL A 19 26.57 5.28 -16.65
N LYS A 20 26.46 4.30 -17.57
CA LYS A 20 26.62 4.56 -19.01
C LYS A 20 25.52 5.45 -19.59
N LYS A 21 24.28 5.27 -19.09
CA LYS A 21 23.13 6.11 -19.49
C LYS A 21 23.20 7.50 -18.85
N ASP A 22 23.65 7.56 -17.61
CA ASP A 22 23.69 8.76 -16.79
C ASP A 22 24.84 8.67 -15.77
N PRO A 23 25.98 9.33 -16.05
CA PRO A 23 27.18 9.26 -15.20
C PRO A 23 26.97 9.74 -13.76
N ASP A 24 25.94 10.53 -13.49
CA ASP A 24 25.65 11.08 -12.18
C ASP A 24 24.49 10.36 -11.45
N PHE A 25 23.97 9.26 -12.03
CA PHE A 25 22.83 8.53 -11.50
C PHE A 25 22.97 8.21 -10.00
N PHE A 26 24.01 7.50 -9.60
CA PHE A 26 24.23 7.15 -8.19
C PHE A 26 24.62 8.34 -7.32
N LYS A 27 25.36 9.31 -7.87
CA LYS A 27 25.75 10.51 -7.12
C LYS A 27 24.55 11.31 -6.64
N ARG A 28 23.54 11.46 -7.49
CA ARG A 28 22.27 12.11 -7.10
C ARG A 28 21.56 11.35 -5.99
N LEU A 29 21.51 10.03 -6.08
CA LEU A 29 20.83 9.19 -5.09
C LEU A 29 21.52 9.23 -3.70
N VAL A 30 22.85 9.33 -3.65
CA VAL A 30 23.59 9.45 -2.38
C VAL A 30 23.29 10.77 -1.67
N GLY A 31 23.12 11.84 -2.40
CA GLY A 31 22.87 13.18 -1.85
C GLY A 31 21.41 13.50 -1.56
N GLN A 32 20.47 12.65 -1.96
CA GLN A 32 19.05 12.99 -1.94
C GLN A 32 18.20 11.87 -1.31
N GLN A 33 17.66 12.13 -0.12
CA GLN A 33 16.56 11.37 0.47
C GLN A 33 15.44 12.35 0.84
N SER A 34 14.65 12.73 -0.16
CA SER A 34 13.56 13.69 0.00
C SER A 34 12.31 13.22 -0.76
N PRO A 35 11.82 12.00 -0.48
CA PRO A 35 10.62 11.49 -1.11
C PRO A 35 9.42 12.36 -0.71
N GLN A 36 8.53 12.63 -1.65
CA GLN A 36 7.27 13.33 -1.38
C GLN A 36 6.16 12.34 -0.96
N TYR A 37 6.37 11.06 -1.19
CA TYR A 37 5.37 10.02 -1.06
C TYR A 37 5.87 8.85 -0.20
N LEU A 38 4.98 8.33 0.68
CA LEU A 38 5.12 7.01 1.26
C LEU A 38 4.14 6.07 0.56
N TRP A 39 4.64 4.95 0.05
CA TRP A 39 3.84 3.85 -0.49
C TRP A 39 3.76 2.72 0.52
N ILE A 40 2.54 2.35 0.94
CA ILE A 40 2.26 1.16 1.76
C ILE A 40 1.53 0.16 0.87
N GLY A 41 2.23 -0.88 0.43
CA GLY A 41 1.72 -1.86 -0.53
C GLY A 41 1.83 -3.30 -0.08
N CYS A 42 1.28 -4.21 -0.91
CA CYS A 42 1.44 -5.64 -0.69
C CYS A 42 2.89 -6.09 -0.93
N SER A 43 3.33 -7.12 -0.17
CA SER A 43 4.61 -7.82 -0.42
C SER A 43 4.66 -8.50 -1.79
N ASP A 44 3.50 -8.79 -2.40
CA ASP A 44 3.42 -9.18 -3.81
C ASP A 44 3.88 -7.99 -4.68
N SER A 45 5.14 -8.06 -5.09
CA SER A 45 5.81 -6.98 -5.83
C SER A 45 6.19 -7.42 -7.24
N ARG A 46 5.29 -8.15 -7.92
CA ARG A 46 5.47 -8.51 -9.33
C ARG A 46 5.80 -7.30 -10.20
N VAL A 47 5.33 -6.12 -9.80
CA VAL A 47 5.77 -4.84 -10.37
C VAL A 47 6.27 -3.93 -9.22
N PRO A 48 7.46 -3.32 -9.34
CA PRO A 48 7.96 -2.34 -8.36
C PRO A 48 7.07 -1.11 -8.28
N ALA A 49 6.89 -0.55 -7.06
CA ALA A 49 6.03 0.60 -6.83
C ALA A 49 6.38 1.82 -7.71
N ASN A 50 7.67 2.11 -7.85
CA ASN A 50 8.14 3.21 -8.70
C ASN A 50 7.72 3.06 -10.17
N GLU A 51 7.74 1.84 -10.70
CA GLU A 51 7.34 1.59 -12.09
C GLU A 51 5.84 1.78 -12.30
N ILE A 52 5.00 1.36 -11.32
CA ILE A 52 3.54 1.53 -11.39
C ILE A 52 3.16 3.00 -11.57
N VAL A 53 3.85 3.92 -10.91
CA VAL A 53 3.53 5.35 -10.92
C VAL A 53 4.53 6.20 -11.72
N GLY A 54 5.45 5.56 -12.45
CA GLY A 54 6.42 6.25 -13.32
C GLY A 54 7.39 7.16 -12.57
N MET A 55 7.73 6.83 -11.32
CA MET A 55 8.64 7.63 -10.48
C MET A 55 10.07 7.11 -10.52
N ALA A 56 11.03 8.02 -10.42
CA ALA A 56 12.44 7.67 -10.35
C ALA A 56 12.83 7.08 -8.99
N PRO A 57 13.94 6.32 -8.90
CA PRO A 57 14.50 5.90 -7.63
C PRO A 57 14.75 7.08 -6.68
N GLY A 58 14.39 6.92 -5.40
CA GLY A 58 14.54 7.94 -4.37
C GLY A 58 13.34 8.89 -4.21
N GLU A 59 12.40 8.93 -5.14
CA GLU A 59 11.20 9.77 -5.06
C GLU A 59 10.07 9.15 -4.22
N LEU A 60 10.12 7.83 -4.00
CA LEU A 60 9.15 7.07 -3.23
C LEU A 60 9.83 6.44 -2.01
N PHE A 61 9.27 6.62 -0.82
CA PHE A 61 9.58 5.81 0.35
C PHE A 61 8.60 4.64 0.39
N VAL A 62 9.08 3.41 0.56
CA VAL A 62 8.26 2.20 0.32
C VAL A 62 8.25 1.30 1.53
N HIS A 63 7.05 0.94 1.99
CA HIS A 63 6.78 -0.15 2.92
C HIS A 63 5.93 -1.23 2.23
N ARG A 64 6.24 -2.50 2.50
CA ARG A 64 5.47 -3.63 1.97
C ARG A 64 5.27 -4.71 3.04
N ASN A 65 4.03 -5.18 3.15
CA ASN A 65 3.68 -6.34 3.97
C ASN A 65 2.59 -7.18 3.26
N VAL A 66 2.26 -8.35 3.79
CA VAL A 66 1.19 -9.18 3.19
C VAL A 66 -0.14 -8.42 3.27
N ALA A 67 -0.75 -8.19 2.11
CA ALA A 67 -2.04 -7.51 1.95
C ALA A 67 -2.06 -6.04 2.41
N ASN A 68 -0.95 -5.30 2.30
CA ASN A 68 -0.87 -3.84 2.50
C ASN A 68 -1.54 -3.33 3.79
N GLN A 69 -1.43 -4.08 4.89
CA GLN A 69 -2.12 -3.76 6.14
C GLN A 69 -1.40 -2.68 6.94
N VAL A 70 -2.19 -1.87 7.65
CA VAL A 70 -1.77 -0.93 8.68
C VAL A 70 -2.43 -1.36 9.99
N ILE A 71 -1.66 -2.07 10.82
CA ILE A 71 -2.13 -2.62 12.09
C ILE A 71 -1.54 -1.79 13.23
N GLN A 72 -2.38 -1.37 14.19
CA GLN A 72 -2.01 -0.46 15.29
C GLN A 72 -0.92 -1.04 16.23
N THR A 73 -0.64 -2.33 16.14
CA THR A 73 0.38 -3.02 16.94
C THR A 73 1.58 -3.49 16.11
N ASP A 74 1.59 -3.21 14.80
CA ASP A 74 2.74 -3.51 13.93
C ASP A 74 3.79 -2.40 13.99
N PHE A 75 4.72 -2.51 14.94
CA PHE A 75 5.80 -1.54 15.10
C PHE A 75 6.66 -1.37 13.85
N ASN A 76 6.74 -2.36 12.97
CA ASN A 76 7.48 -2.24 11.73
C ASN A 76 6.79 -1.22 10.80
N CYS A 77 5.51 -1.39 10.53
CA CYS A 77 4.75 -0.44 9.73
C CYS A 77 4.71 0.95 10.39
N LEU A 78 4.42 1.01 11.69
CA LEU A 78 4.31 2.28 12.43
C LEU A 78 5.63 3.06 12.44
N SER A 79 6.78 2.40 12.59
CA SER A 79 8.09 3.07 12.54
C SER A 79 8.40 3.67 11.17
N VAL A 80 7.99 3.00 10.10
CA VAL A 80 8.12 3.53 8.73
C VAL A 80 7.23 4.75 8.54
N ILE A 81 5.98 4.72 9.04
CA ILE A 81 5.03 5.84 8.99
C ILE A 81 5.61 7.03 9.76
N GLN A 82 6.07 6.81 10.99
CA GLN A 82 6.66 7.88 11.80
C GLN A 82 7.87 8.50 11.10
N PHE A 83 8.80 7.69 10.62
CA PHE A 83 9.98 8.19 9.93
C PHE A 83 9.63 8.99 8.67
N ALA A 84 8.65 8.50 7.89
CA ALA A 84 8.17 9.20 6.69
C ALA A 84 7.59 10.58 7.02
N ILE A 85 6.75 10.67 8.05
CA ILE A 85 6.08 11.92 8.44
C ILE A 85 7.08 12.88 9.13
N GLU A 86 7.80 12.40 10.14
CA GLU A 86 8.58 13.27 11.03
C GLU A 86 9.97 13.61 10.48
N ALA A 87 10.66 12.64 9.88
CA ALA A 87 12.01 12.82 9.38
C ALA A 87 12.05 13.20 7.90
N LEU A 88 11.32 12.49 7.04
CA LEU A 88 11.34 12.72 5.60
C LEU A 88 10.33 13.79 5.16
N LYS A 89 9.37 14.14 5.99
CA LYS A 89 8.34 15.15 5.72
C LYS A 89 7.55 14.87 4.44
N VAL A 90 7.17 13.61 4.25
CA VAL A 90 6.30 13.23 3.12
C VAL A 90 4.96 13.96 3.23
N ARG A 91 4.37 14.28 2.08
CA ARG A 91 3.09 14.99 1.99
C ARG A 91 1.92 14.07 1.63
N HIS A 92 2.24 12.93 1.06
CA HIS A 92 1.24 11.98 0.61
C HIS A 92 1.60 10.57 1.08
N ILE A 93 0.61 9.85 1.62
CA ILE A 93 0.73 8.43 1.94
C ILE A 93 -0.27 7.67 1.07
N LEU A 94 0.23 6.74 0.29
CA LEU A 94 -0.54 5.92 -0.65
C LEU A 94 -0.70 4.53 -0.04
N VAL A 95 -1.91 4.16 0.36
CA VAL A 95 -2.26 2.78 0.73
C VAL A 95 -2.71 2.06 -0.52
N VAL A 96 -1.91 1.11 -0.99
CA VAL A 96 -2.14 0.50 -2.30
C VAL A 96 -2.28 -1.01 -2.19
N GLY A 97 -3.52 -1.47 -2.41
CA GLY A 97 -3.85 -2.88 -2.61
C GLY A 97 -3.65 -3.31 -4.07
N HIS A 98 -3.90 -4.57 -4.32
CA HIS A 98 -3.99 -5.07 -5.70
C HIS A 98 -5.09 -6.13 -5.80
N TYR A 99 -5.75 -6.19 -6.94
CA TYR A 99 -6.75 -7.21 -7.22
C TYR A 99 -6.11 -8.61 -7.27
N GLY A 100 -6.90 -9.62 -6.91
CA GLY A 100 -6.41 -11.00 -6.84
C GLY A 100 -5.32 -11.22 -5.78
N CYS A 101 -5.28 -10.44 -4.70
CA CYS A 101 -4.29 -10.55 -3.63
C CYS A 101 -4.36 -11.91 -2.94
N GLY A 102 -3.26 -12.65 -2.93
CA GLY A 102 -3.17 -13.96 -2.29
C GLY A 102 -3.41 -13.93 -0.77
N GLY A 103 -3.03 -12.85 -0.10
CA GLY A 103 -3.30 -12.66 1.33
C GLY A 103 -4.80 -12.44 1.59
N VAL A 104 -5.48 -11.63 0.77
CA VAL A 104 -6.93 -11.42 0.86
C VAL A 104 -7.68 -12.71 0.55
N LYS A 105 -7.27 -13.45 -0.49
CA LYS A 105 -7.86 -14.77 -0.80
C LYS A 105 -7.70 -15.75 0.36
N ALA A 106 -6.51 -15.85 0.95
CA ALA A 106 -6.22 -16.73 2.08
C ALA A 106 -7.06 -16.37 3.33
N ALA A 107 -7.42 -15.09 3.51
CA ALA A 107 -8.32 -14.69 4.59
C ALA A 107 -9.73 -15.29 4.46
N LEU A 108 -10.20 -15.57 3.24
CA LEU A 108 -11.51 -16.18 2.96
C LEU A 108 -11.48 -17.72 3.02
N GLU A 109 -10.31 -18.33 2.90
CA GLU A 109 -10.19 -19.78 2.91
C GLU A 109 -10.42 -20.36 4.31
N SER A 110 -11.11 -21.52 4.36
CA SER A 110 -11.39 -22.22 5.63
C SER A 110 -10.19 -23.03 6.13
N LYS A 111 -9.21 -23.33 5.26
CA LYS A 111 -8.05 -24.13 5.66
C LYS A 111 -7.03 -23.28 6.43
N PRO A 112 -6.33 -23.86 7.42
CA PRO A 112 -5.31 -23.14 8.17
C PRO A 112 -4.07 -22.87 7.30
N HIS A 113 -3.50 -21.69 7.42
CA HIS A 113 -2.25 -21.24 6.79
C HIS A 113 -1.11 -21.05 7.81
N GLY A 114 -1.31 -21.41 9.07
CA GLY A 114 -0.31 -21.29 10.13
C GLY A 114 -0.21 -19.86 10.67
N LEU A 115 1.03 -19.39 10.90
CA LEU A 115 1.27 -18.10 11.53
C LEU A 115 0.60 -16.93 10.78
N VAL A 116 0.53 -17.00 9.46
CA VAL A 116 -0.07 -15.92 8.65
C VAL A 116 -1.56 -15.72 8.94
N ASP A 117 -2.27 -16.73 9.46
CA ASP A 117 -3.68 -16.58 9.85
C ASP A 117 -3.87 -15.44 10.86
N HIS A 118 -2.94 -15.29 11.82
CA HIS A 118 -3.01 -14.21 12.82
C HIS A 118 -2.88 -12.84 12.15
N TRP A 119 -2.07 -12.73 11.12
CA TRP A 119 -1.90 -11.51 10.33
C TRP A 119 -3.14 -11.18 9.49
N LEU A 120 -3.91 -12.19 9.09
CA LEU A 120 -5.08 -12.03 8.24
C LEU A 120 -6.39 -11.79 9.02
N TYR A 121 -6.40 -11.88 10.34
CA TYR A 121 -7.61 -11.63 11.14
C TYR A 121 -8.27 -10.27 10.85
N PRO A 122 -7.55 -9.14 10.75
CA PRO A 122 -8.19 -7.87 10.44
C PRO A 122 -8.96 -7.87 9.10
N ILE A 123 -8.45 -8.61 8.09
CA ILE A 123 -9.15 -8.74 6.80
C ILE A 123 -10.43 -9.59 6.96
N ARG A 124 -10.39 -10.63 7.80
CA ARG A 124 -11.60 -11.42 8.14
C ARG A 124 -12.65 -10.59 8.87
N ASP A 125 -12.23 -9.62 9.68
CA ASP A 125 -13.15 -8.71 10.35
C ASP A 125 -13.81 -7.76 9.34
N VAL A 126 -13.05 -7.21 8.38
CA VAL A 126 -13.59 -6.45 7.24
C VAL A 126 -14.60 -7.29 6.43
N TYR A 127 -14.28 -8.55 6.15
CA TYR A 127 -15.22 -9.45 5.48
C TYR A 127 -16.53 -9.61 6.26
N ARG A 128 -16.47 -9.85 7.57
CA ARG A 128 -17.67 -10.02 8.41
C ARG A 128 -18.55 -8.76 8.44
N GLU A 129 -17.93 -7.59 8.48
CA GLU A 129 -18.64 -6.30 8.47
C GLU A 129 -19.40 -6.09 7.16
N HIS A 130 -18.88 -6.63 6.04
CA HIS A 130 -19.45 -6.50 4.70
C HIS A 130 -20.03 -7.81 4.13
N ALA A 131 -20.33 -8.80 4.97
CA ALA A 131 -20.75 -10.14 4.53
C ALA A 131 -21.99 -10.10 3.63
N GLU A 132 -22.99 -9.29 3.96
CA GLU A 132 -24.22 -9.16 3.17
C GLU A 132 -23.96 -8.69 1.72
N GLU A 133 -22.99 -7.81 1.52
CA GLU A 133 -22.58 -7.36 0.18
C GLU A 133 -21.75 -8.44 -0.52
N LEU A 134 -20.75 -8.97 0.19
CA LEU A 134 -19.74 -9.84 -0.38
C LEU A 134 -20.28 -11.22 -0.77
N GLU A 135 -21.21 -11.78 0.02
CA GLU A 135 -21.81 -13.10 -0.25
C GLU A 135 -22.74 -13.11 -1.48
N GLN A 136 -23.14 -11.94 -1.98
CA GLN A 136 -23.91 -11.81 -3.21
C GLN A 136 -23.04 -11.86 -4.49
N LEU A 137 -21.72 -11.80 -4.36
CA LEU A 137 -20.77 -11.74 -5.46
C LEU A 137 -20.23 -13.12 -5.82
N GLY A 138 -19.80 -13.30 -7.06
CA GLY A 138 -19.01 -14.46 -7.45
C GLY A 138 -17.63 -14.46 -6.80
N GLU A 139 -16.97 -15.62 -6.69
CA GLU A 139 -15.71 -15.79 -5.96
C GLU A 139 -14.64 -14.76 -6.33
N THR A 140 -14.43 -14.50 -7.61
CA THR A 140 -13.44 -13.52 -8.08
C THR A 140 -13.83 -12.09 -7.71
N GLU A 141 -15.09 -11.73 -7.95
CA GLU A 141 -15.62 -10.39 -7.61
C GLU A 141 -15.59 -10.15 -6.10
N GLN A 142 -15.87 -11.18 -5.30
CA GLN A 142 -15.81 -11.13 -3.84
C GLN A 142 -14.39 -10.82 -3.34
N ILE A 143 -13.37 -11.51 -3.89
CA ILE A 143 -11.96 -11.27 -3.55
C ILE A 143 -11.57 -9.86 -3.95
N ASP A 144 -11.91 -9.43 -5.16
CA ASP A 144 -11.56 -8.10 -5.67
C ASP A 144 -12.22 -7.01 -4.83
N ARG A 145 -13.50 -7.17 -4.49
CA ARG A 145 -14.21 -6.24 -3.62
C ARG A 145 -13.63 -6.18 -2.21
N LEU A 146 -13.23 -7.32 -1.66
CA LEU A 146 -12.56 -7.35 -0.36
C LEU A 146 -11.17 -6.70 -0.41
N CYS A 147 -10.45 -6.75 -1.54
CA CYS A 147 -9.21 -5.97 -1.72
C CYS A 147 -9.49 -4.45 -1.61
N GLU A 148 -10.59 -3.98 -2.20
CA GLU A 148 -11.01 -2.58 -2.12
C GLU A 148 -11.37 -2.17 -0.69
N LEU A 149 -12.23 -2.94 -0.03
CA LEU A 149 -12.65 -2.71 1.36
C LEU A 149 -11.46 -2.75 2.33
N ASN A 150 -10.52 -3.66 2.12
CA ASN A 150 -9.29 -3.70 2.89
C ASN A 150 -8.47 -2.41 2.73
N VAL A 151 -8.31 -1.89 1.52
CA VAL A 151 -7.62 -0.60 1.31
C VAL A 151 -8.31 0.53 2.07
N ILE A 152 -9.64 0.63 1.99
CA ILE A 152 -10.41 1.66 2.69
C ILE A 152 -10.21 1.54 4.21
N GLU A 153 -10.25 0.32 4.76
CA GLU A 153 -10.02 0.10 6.19
C GLU A 153 -8.59 0.48 6.59
N GLN A 154 -7.57 0.17 5.77
CA GLN A 154 -6.19 0.55 6.07
C GLN A 154 -5.97 2.07 6.00
N VAL A 155 -6.66 2.80 5.11
CA VAL A 155 -6.69 4.27 5.11
C VAL A 155 -7.26 4.79 6.45
N LYS A 156 -8.36 4.21 6.94
CA LYS A 156 -8.96 4.56 8.23
C LYS A 156 -8.00 4.27 9.39
N ASN A 157 -7.35 3.10 9.38
CA ASN A 157 -6.39 2.70 10.40
C ASN A 157 -5.19 3.65 10.45
N LEU A 158 -4.65 4.01 9.28
CA LEU A 158 -3.55 4.95 9.16
C LEU A 158 -3.96 6.35 9.68
N ALA A 159 -5.11 6.85 9.28
CA ALA A 159 -5.63 8.14 9.70
C ALA A 159 -5.83 8.24 11.22
N LYS A 160 -6.10 7.12 11.90
CA LYS A 160 -6.25 7.05 13.37
C LYS A 160 -4.92 7.03 14.13
N THR A 161 -3.77 6.87 13.45
CA THR A 161 -2.48 6.84 14.14
C THR A 161 -2.12 8.19 14.74
N ASN A 162 -1.46 8.20 15.89
CA ASN A 162 -1.05 9.44 16.56
C ASN A 162 -0.17 10.31 15.65
N MET A 163 0.75 9.71 14.88
CA MET A 163 1.65 10.43 14.00
C MET A 163 0.91 11.26 12.94
N VAL A 164 -0.13 10.67 12.34
CA VAL A 164 -0.98 11.37 11.37
C VAL A 164 -1.80 12.46 12.03
N GLN A 165 -2.43 12.14 13.17
CA GLN A 165 -3.25 13.09 13.92
C GLN A 165 -2.45 14.30 14.38
N GLU A 166 -1.24 14.08 14.91
CA GLU A 166 -0.35 15.15 15.33
C GLU A 166 0.18 15.99 14.16
N ALA A 167 0.44 15.39 12.99
CA ALA A 167 0.81 16.14 11.80
C ALA A 167 -0.30 17.12 11.38
N TRP A 168 -1.56 16.64 11.35
CA TRP A 168 -2.70 17.52 11.07
C TRP A 168 -2.92 18.60 12.13
N ASP A 169 -2.78 18.27 13.42
CA ASP A 169 -2.89 19.24 14.52
C ASP A 169 -1.82 20.35 14.44
N LYS A 170 -0.64 20.03 13.93
CA LYS A 170 0.45 20.98 13.65
C LYS A 170 0.25 21.76 12.35
N GLY A 171 -0.82 21.50 11.58
CA GLY A 171 -1.09 22.15 10.30
C GLY A 171 -0.18 21.66 9.16
N GLU A 172 0.47 20.50 9.31
CA GLU A 172 1.28 19.93 8.24
C GLU A 172 0.38 19.42 7.09
N SER A 173 0.79 19.72 5.85
CA SER A 173 0.08 19.22 4.67
C SER A 173 0.37 17.74 4.47
N LEU A 174 -0.50 16.88 4.99
CA LEU A 174 -0.43 15.44 4.86
C LEU A 174 -1.77 14.89 4.37
N THR A 175 -1.75 14.15 3.25
CA THR A 175 -2.93 13.50 2.69
C THR A 175 -2.70 12.00 2.53
N ILE A 176 -3.67 11.20 2.95
CA ILE A 176 -3.68 9.75 2.77
C ILE A 176 -4.60 9.43 1.62
N HIS A 177 -4.21 8.49 0.75
CA HIS A 177 -4.97 8.05 -0.42
C HIS A 177 -5.13 6.53 -0.41
N GLY A 178 -6.27 6.03 -0.88
CA GLY A 178 -6.55 4.61 -1.07
C GLY A 178 -6.65 4.25 -2.54
N TRP A 179 -5.77 3.35 -3.02
CA TRP A 179 -5.72 2.89 -4.40
C TRP A 179 -5.71 1.37 -4.49
N VAL A 180 -6.21 0.82 -5.61
CA VAL A 180 -6.08 -0.61 -5.93
C VAL A 180 -5.49 -0.76 -7.33
N TYR A 181 -4.46 -1.59 -7.44
CA TYR A 181 -3.72 -1.81 -8.68
C TYR A 181 -4.17 -3.10 -9.37
N ARG A 182 -4.33 -3.05 -10.70
CA ARG A 182 -4.59 -4.23 -11.53
C ARG A 182 -3.32 -4.76 -12.18
N LEU A 183 -3.04 -6.05 -11.95
CA LEU A 183 -1.88 -6.72 -12.54
C LEU A 183 -2.08 -7.07 -14.03
N ASP A 184 -3.33 -7.21 -14.47
CA ASP A 184 -3.68 -7.63 -15.83
C ASP A 184 -3.53 -6.52 -16.87
N ASN A 185 -3.68 -5.26 -16.45
CA ASN A 185 -3.61 -4.11 -17.36
C ASN A 185 -2.66 -3.00 -16.89
N GLY A 186 -2.08 -3.13 -15.69
CA GLY A 186 -1.13 -2.15 -15.14
C GLY A 186 -1.75 -0.87 -14.60
N LEU A 187 -3.09 -0.77 -14.52
CA LEU A 187 -3.76 0.45 -14.12
C LEU A 187 -4.02 0.51 -12.61
N VAL A 188 -3.91 1.70 -12.06
CA VAL A 188 -4.33 2.04 -10.71
C VAL A 188 -5.77 2.54 -10.75
N ASN A 189 -6.62 1.95 -9.90
CA ASN A 189 -7.96 2.43 -9.62
C ASN A 189 -7.92 3.30 -8.36
N ASP A 190 -8.21 4.59 -8.49
CA ASP A 190 -8.39 5.49 -7.36
C ASP A 190 -9.76 5.20 -6.72
N MET A 191 -9.74 4.79 -5.44
CA MET A 191 -10.95 4.49 -4.68
C MET A 191 -11.76 5.74 -4.30
N ASN A 192 -11.28 6.93 -4.69
CA ASN A 192 -11.83 8.22 -4.26
C ASN A 192 -11.89 8.36 -2.73
N VAL A 193 -10.95 7.70 -2.05
CA VAL A 193 -10.78 7.74 -0.60
C VAL A 193 -9.51 8.52 -0.32
N SER A 194 -9.68 9.81 0.01
CA SER A 194 -8.56 10.68 0.39
C SER A 194 -8.89 11.42 1.70
N VAL A 195 -7.96 11.39 2.65
CA VAL A 195 -8.12 12.01 3.98
C VAL A 195 -6.96 12.96 4.24
N SER A 196 -7.26 14.23 4.51
CA SER A 196 -6.27 15.27 4.78
C SER A 196 -6.49 16.01 6.11
N SER A 197 -7.50 15.62 6.89
CA SER A 197 -7.84 16.19 8.18
C SER A 197 -8.67 15.23 9.03
N ARG A 198 -8.87 15.57 10.30
CA ARG A 198 -9.76 14.82 11.21
C ARG A 198 -11.20 14.80 10.70
N GLU A 199 -11.68 15.94 10.22
CA GLU A 199 -13.04 16.09 9.69
C GLU A 199 -13.25 15.23 8.43
N GLY A 200 -12.21 15.10 7.60
CA GLY A 200 -12.23 14.26 6.41
C GLY A 200 -12.39 12.77 6.70
N MET A 201 -12.07 12.31 7.91
CA MET A 201 -12.23 10.90 8.29
C MET A 201 -13.70 10.45 8.25
N GLU A 202 -14.66 11.30 8.61
CA GLU A 202 -16.08 10.96 8.58
C GLU A 202 -16.55 10.63 7.15
N GLN A 203 -16.01 11.31 6.15
CA GLN A 203 -16.33 11.06 4.75
C GLN A 203 -15.88 9.66 4.30
N VAL A 204 -14.75 9.17 4.81
CA VAL A 204 -14.27 7.81 4.51
C VAL A 204 -15.20 6.75 5.07
N TYR A 205 -15.81 6.98 6.24
CA TYR A 205 -16.82 6.08 6.78
C TYR A 205 -18.05 5.98 5.86
N HIS A 206 -18.46 7.08 5.23
CA HIS A 206 -19.57 7.07 4.26
C HIS A 206 -19.22 6.29 3.01
N VAL A 207 -18.01 6.45 2.44
CA VAL A 207 -17.56 5.69 1.26
C VAL A 207 -17.48 4.19 1.56
N TYR A 208 -17.08 3.82 2.77
CA TYR A 208 -17.00 2.43 3.24
C TYR A 208 -18.34 1.70 3.17
N HIS A 209 -19.42 2.41 3.48
CA HIS A 209 -20.79 1.86 3.47
C HIS A 209 -21.56 2.11 2.15
N GLN A 210 -20.96 2.77 1.16
CA GLN A 210 -21.57 2.97 -0.15
C GLN A 210 -21.05 1.92 -1.13
N LYS A 211 -21.97 1.38 -1.98
CA LYS A 211 -21.58 0.58 -3.14
C LYS A 211 -20.83 1.49 -4.10
N LEU A 212 -19.54 1.25 -4.30
CA LEU A 212 -18.77 1.96 -5.32
C LEU A 212 -19.38 1.64 -6.71
N PRO A 213 -19.50 2.63 -7.61
CA PRO A 213 -19.97 2.38 -8.96
C PRO A 213 -19.03 1.38 -9.63
N LYS A 214 -19.59 0.36 -10.28
CA LYS A 214 -18.84 -0.61 -11.07
C LYS A 214 -17.98 0.17 -12.05
N GLY A 215 -16.65 0.11 -11.90
CA GLY A 215 -15.73 0.72 -12.84
C GLY A 215 -15.99 0.17 -14.24
N GLY A 216 -16.22 1.07 -15.19
CA GLY A 216 -16.38 0.74 -16.61
C GLY A 216 -15.05 0.30 -17.24
#